data_bc76193f67f4e17633d95a6db64ac8aa
#
_entry.id   bc76193f67f4e17633d95a6db64ac8aa
#
_cell.length_a   1.000
_cell.length_b   1.000
_cell.length_c   1.000
_cell.angle_alpha   90.00
_cell.angle_beta   90.00
_cell.angle_gamma   90.00
#
_symmetry.space_group_name_H-M   'P 1'
#
loop_
_entity.id
_entity.type
_entity.pdbx_description
1 polymer ?
#
loop_
_entity_poly.entity_id
_entity_poly.type
_entity_poly.pdbx_seq_one_letter_code
_entity_poly.pdbx_strand_id
1 'polypeptide(L)'
;MNNYFVILAAGKSKRFHNKIAKQFYDYKNKEIIDHSIEKSLNSKLFKKIIIVTNNLNHLKKKKLPKIVKIIKGGKERSDSSLIALKYLKKFKPTNVLIHDAARPNFSVKLLKNLIHKLKKNIAVIPYIYSNDSIKYKSQNQLFNLNRDKALLTQTPQAFKFKDLYKLSSKKITKIGDEATLFIENNYKITFIKGETKNNKITYFNDVELTKVSFGIGFDIHRLVKNKKLYLGGTKIPFHSGLQGHSDGD
;
A
#
# COMPACT_ATOMS: atom_id res chain seq x y z
N MET A 1 4.47 -18.64 -17.44
CA MET A 1 4.93 -18.67 -16.03
C MET A 1 3.72 -18.57 -15.11
N ASN A 2 3.67 -19.39 -14.05
CA ASN A 2 2.56 -19.41 -13.10
C ASN A 2 2.86 -18.44 -11.96
N ASN A 3 2.32 -17.20 -12.07
CA ASN A 3 2.49 -16.18 -11.04
C ASN A 3 1.30 -16.19 -10.07
N TYR A 4 1.59 -15.97 -8.78
CA TYR A 4 0.61 -15.89 -7.70
C TYR A 4 0.86 -14.66 -6.88
N PHE A 5 -0.21 -14.06 -6.36
CA PHE A 5 -0.14 -12.85 -5.54
C PHE A 5 -0.69 -13.12 -4.15
N VAL A 6 0.03 -12.72 -3.12
CA VAL A 6 -0.37 -12.87 -1.71
C VAL A 6 -0.52 -11.51 -1.09
N ILE A 7 -1.70 -11.18 -0.57
CA ILE A 7 -2.00 -9.96 0.16
C ILE A 7 -2.05 -10.30 1.65
N LEU A 8 -1.11 -9.80 2.42
CA LEU A 8 -1.05 -9.98 3.88
C LEU A 8 -1.89 -8.91 4.57
N ALA A 9 -3.02 -9.32 5.15
CA ALA A 9 -4.01 -8.47 5.80
C ALA A 9 -4.40 -8.96 7.21
N ALA A 10 -3.57 -9.82 7.85
CA ALA A 10 -3.85 -10.39 9.18
C ALA A 10 -3.32 -9.55 10.36
N GLY A 11 -2.65 -8.42 10.09
CA GLY A 11 -2.03 -7.57 11.11
C GLY A 11 -3.06 -6.91 12.03
N LYS A 12 -2.72 -6.82 13.33
CA LYS A 12 -3.58 -6.25 14.40
C LYS A 12 -3.68 -4.72 14.41
N SER A 13 -2.98 -4.01 13.51
CA SER A 13 -3.01 -2.55 13.36
C SER A 13 -2.76 -1.74 14.63
N LYS A 14 -1.96 -2.23 15.58
CA LYS A 14 -1.76 -1.60 16.91
C LYS A 14 -1.39 -0.11 16.85
N ARG A 15 -0.56 0.31 15.88
CA ARG A 15 -0.11 1.70 15.70
C ARG A 15 -1.13 2.61 15.01
N PHE A 16 -2.22 2.04 14.51
CA PHE A 16 -3.26 2.79 13.80
C PHE A 16 -4.27 3.44 14.76
N HIS A 17 -4.32 2.98 16.02
CA HIS A 17 -5.16 3.51 17.11
C HIS A 17 -6.62 3.78 16.71
N ASN A 18 -7.24 2.85 15.96
CA ASN A 18 -8.64 2.93 15.57
C ASN A 18 -9.37 1.61 15.87
N LYS A 19 -10.69 1.69 16.12
CA LYS A 19 -11.55 0.51 16.36
C LYS A 19 -11.61 -0.41 15.14
N ILE A 20 -11.49 0.15 13.94
CA ILE A 20 -11.45 -0.59 12.68
C ILE A 20 -9.99 -0.90 12.34
N ALA A 21 -9.68 -2.17 12.05
CA ALA A 21 -8.34 -2.54 11.60
C ALA A 21 -8.01 -1.81 10.29
N LYS A 22 -6.81 -1.23 10.21
CA LYS A 22 -6.42 -0.31 9.13
C LYS A 22 -6.66 -0.82 7.72
N GLN A 23 -6.47 -2.11 7.47
CA GLN A 23 -6.69 -2.70 6.15
C GLN A 23 -8.14 -2.62 5.66
N PHE A 24 -9.09 -2.41 6.58
CA PHE A 24 -10.52 -2.25 6.32
C PHE A 24 -11.00 -0.80 6.55
N TYR A 25 -10.08 0.11 6.78
CA TYR A 25 -10.42 1.53 6.91
C TYR A 25 -10.59 2.17 5.53
N ASP A 26 -11.50 3.14 5.43
CA ASP A 26 -11.74 3.86 4.18
C ASP A 26 -10.51 4.70 3.79
N TYR A 27 -10.13 4.59 2.53
CA TYR A 27 -9.05 5.34 1.92
C TYR A 27 -9.41 5.62 0.47
N LYS A 28 -9.65 6.88 0.12
CA LYS A 28 -10.07 7.27 -1.23
C LYS A 28 -11.31 6.50 -1.69
N ASN A 29 -12.37 6.52 -0.87
CA ASN A 29 -13.69 5.94 -1.10
C ASN A 29 -13.74 4.40 -1.23
N LYS A 30 -12.71 3.70 -0.75
CA LYS A 30 -12.64 2.23 -0.69
C LYS A 30 -11.83 1.80 0.51
N GLU A 31 -12.02 0.58 0.98
CA GLU A 31 -11.11 0.04 1.99
C GLU A 31 -9.68 -0.08 1.46
N ILE A 32 -8.69 0.16 2.32
CA ILE A 32 -7.27 0.08 1.98
C ILE A 32 -6.94 -1.22 1.23
N ILE A 33 -7.49 -2.35 1.66
CA ILE A 33 -7.26 -3.65 1.03
C ILE A 33 -7.83 -3.73 -0.39
N ASP A 34 -8.95 -3.06 -0.67
CA ASP A 34 -9.62 -3.12 -1.98
C ASP A 34 -8.74 -2.57 -3.10
N HIS A 35 -7.94 -1.54 -2.81
CA HIS A 35 -6.97 -1.03 -3.77
C HIS A 35 -5.97 -2.09 -4.22
N SER A 36 -5.50 -2.93 -3.29
CA SER A 36 -4.56 -4.01 -3.62
C SER A 36 -5.24 -5.15 -4.38
N ILE A 37 -6.48 -5.49 -4.00
CA ILE A 37 -7.28 -6.51 -4.69
C ILE A 37 -7.55 -6.09 -6.13
N GLU A 38 -8.09 -4.89 -6.36
CA GLU A 38 -8.41 -4.36 -7.68
C GLU A 38 -7.18 -4.28 -8.59
N LYS A 39 -6.08 -3.71 -8.11
CA LYS A 39 -4.86 -3.60 -8.90
C LYS A 39 -4.28 -4.96 -9.30
N SER A 40 -4.32 -5.93 -8.38
CA SER A 40 -3.87 -7.28 -8.67
C SER A 40 -4.77 -7.99 -9.70
N LEU A 41 -6.09 -7.82 -9.61
CA LEU A 41 -7.07 -8.33 -10.56
C LEU A 41 -6.91 -7.68 -11.94
N ASN A 42 -6.91 -6.34 -11.98
CA ASN A 42 -6.83 -5.57 -13.23
C ASN A 42 -5.50 -5.77 -13.97
N SER A 43 -4.45 -6.16 -13.25
CA SER A 43 -3.16 -6.48 -13.88
C SER A 43 -3.23 -7.68 -14.82
N LYS A 44 -4.15 -8.63 -14.60
CA LYS A 44 -4.28 -9.92 -15.31
C LYS A 44 -3.00 -10.77 -15.31
N LEU A 45 -2.10 -10.54 -14.34
CA LEU A 45 -0.77 -11.18 -14.28
C LEU A 45 -0.76 -12.48 -13.45
N PHE A 46 -1.80 -12.73 -12.67
CA PHE A 46 -1.82 -13.79 -11.66
C PHE A 46 -2.85 -14.87 -11.94
N LYS A 47 -2.48 -16.13 -11.72
CA LYS A 47 -3.39 -17.27 -11.80
C LYS A 47 -4.30 -17.38 -10.58
N LYS A 48 -3.84 -16.89 -9.43
CA LYS A 48 -4.62 -16.82 -8.19
C LYS A 48 -4.08 -15.71 -7.29
N ILE A 49 -5.00 -15.09 -6.56
CA ILE A 49 -4.73 -14.06 -5.55
C ILE A 49 -5.16 -14.63 -4.20
N ILE A 50 -4.26 -14.64 -3.22
CA ILE A 50 -4.53 -15.13 -1.87
C ILE A 50 -4.58 -13.95 -0.92
N ILE A 51 -5.69 -13.79 -0.21
CA ILE A 51 -5.81 -12.81 0.86
C ILE A 51 -5.69 -13.55 2.19
N VAL A 52 -4.70 -13.16 2.98
CA VAL A 52 -4.46 -13.74 4.31
C VAL A 52 -4.96 -12.76 5.36
N THR A 53 -5.99 -13.14 6.10
CA THR A 53 -6.64 -12.26 7.09
C THR A 53 -7.11 -13.02 8.32
N ASN A 54 -7.25 -12.32 9.45
CA ASN A 54 -7.91 -12.85 10.64
C ASN A 54 -9.39 -12.43 10.72
N ASN A 55 -9.85 -11.54 9.83
CA ASN A 55 -11.25 -11.13 9.72
C ASN A 55 -11.92 -11.74 8.48
N LEU A 56 -12.14 -13.06 8.52
CA LEU A 56 -12.70 -13.82 7.40
C LEU A 56 -14.13 -13.38 7.05
N ASN A 57 -14.96 -13.12 8.08
CA ASN A 57 -16.38 -12.78 7.90
C ASN A 57 -16.55 -11.46 7.16
N HIS A 58 -15.68 -10.48 7.42
CA HIS A 58 -15.72 -9.20 6.73
C HIS A 58 -15.48 -9.36 5.22
N LEU A 59 -14.42 -10.08 4.85
CA LEU A 59 -14.08 -10.28 3.44
C LEU A 59 -15.01 -11.27 2.72
N LYS A 60 -15.62 -12.22 3.41
CA LYS A 60 -16.60 -13.15 2.81
C LYS A 60 -17.86 -12.43 2.32
N LYS A 61 -18.22 -11.29 2.92
CA LYS A 61 -19.36 -10.46 2.48
C LYS A 61 -19.09 -9.76 1.13
N LYS A 62 -17.83 -9.63 0.73
CA LYS A 62 -17.45 -9.04 -0.56
C LYS A 62 -17.62 -10.08 -1.67
N LYS A 63 -18.27 -9.70 -2.77
CA LYS A 63 -18.38 -10.52 -3.98
C LYS A 63 -17.06 -10.53 -4.74
N LEU A 64 -16.12 -11.38 -4.32
CA LEU A 64 -14.81 -11.50 -4.94
C LEU A 64 -14.82 -12.59 -6.04
N PRO A 65 -14.10 -12.36 -7.16
CA PRO A 65 -14.00 -13.37 -8.24
C PRO A 65 -13.37 -14.70 -7.77
N LYS A 66 -13.68 -15.80 -8.44
CA LYS A 66 -13.16 -17.17 -8.13
C LYS A 66 -11.62 -17.27 -8.11
N ILE A 67 -10.92 -16.36 -8.78
CA ILE A 67 -9.46 -16.27 -8.77
C ILE A 67 -8.91 -15.83 -7.39
N VAL A 68 -9.73 -15.16 -6.57
CA VAL A 68 -9.37 -14.70 -5.22
C VAL A 68 -9.74 -15.77 -4.19
N LYS A 69 -8.80 -16.12 -3.32
CA LYS A 69 -9.03 -17.02 -2.19
C LYS A 69 -8.68 -16.32 -0.88
N ILE A 70 -9.58 -16.38 0.07
CA ILE A 70 -9.37 -15.87 1.43
C ILE A 70 -8.96 -17.04 2.32
N ILE A 71 -7.91 -16.85 3.12
CA ILE A 71 -7.45 -17.82 4.11
C ILE A 71 -7.15 -17.13 5.45
N LYS A 72 -7.22 -17.90 6.54
CA LYS A 72 -6.92 -17.41 7.89
C LYS A 72 -5.41 -17.21 8.04
N GLY A 73 -5.00 -16.09 8.66
CA GLY A 73 -3.61 -15.76 8.96
C GLY A 73 -3.12 -16.38 10.27
N GLY A 74 -1.79 -16.28 10.48
CA GLY A 74 -1.12 -16.65 11.71
C GLY A 74 -1.05 -15.53 12.74
N LYS A 75 -0.26 -15.77 13.81
CA LYS A 75 -0.03 -14.77 14.87
C LYS A 75 0.85 -13.62 14.38
N GLU A 76 1.89 -13.95 13.63
CA GLU A 76 2.85 -13.00 13.09
C GLU A 76 2.72 -12.87 11.56
N ARG A 77 3.39 -11.84 10.99
CA ARG A 77 3.41 -11.61 9.55
C ARG A 77 4.05 -12.78 8.80
N SER A 78 5.16 -13.30 9.31
CA SER A 78 5.87 -14.47 8.77
C SER A 78 5.01 -15.73 8.77
N ASP A 79 4.23 -15.99 9.83
CA ASP A 79 3.31 -17.13 9.88
C ASP A 79 2.25 -17.01 8.79
N SER A 80 1.70 -15.81 8.62
CA SER A 80 0.68 -15.54 7.59
C SER A 80 1.24 -15.76 6.18
N SER A 81 2.47 -15.35 5.93
CA SER A 81 3.17 -15.60 4.67
C SER A 81 3.38 -17.10 4.44
N LEU A 82 3.92 -17.82 5.43
CA LEU A 82 4.15 -19.27 5.33
C LEU A 82 2.84 -20.06 5.12
N ILE A 83 1.74 -19.68 5.79
CA ILE A 83 0.41 -20.28 5.58
C ILE A 83 -0.01 -20.13 4.12
N ALA A 84 0.16 -18.94 3.54
CA ALA A 84 -0.14 -18.71 2.12
C ALA A 84 0.73 -19.57 1.19
N LEU A 85 2.01 -19.66 1.48
CA LEU A 85 2.95 -20.48 0.70
C LEU A 85 2.60 -21.98 0.78
N LYS A 86 2.27 -22.48 1.98
CA LYS A 86 1.80 -23.87 2.16
C LYS A 86 0.53 -24.14 1.34
N TYR A 87 -0.43 -23.21 1.34
CA TYR A 87 -1.64 -23.31 0.55
C TYR A 87 -1.35 -23.31 -0.96
N LEU A 88 -0.40 -22.48 -1.40
CA LEU A 88 -0.05 -22.35 -2.81
C LEU A 88 0.74 -23.54 -3.36
N LYS A 89 1.47 -24.30 -2.52
CA LYS A 89 2.33 -25.42 -2.93
C LYS A 89 1.63 -26.41 -3.87
N LYS A 90 0.36 -26.72 -3.62
CA LYS A 90 -0.44 -27.65 -4.44
C LYS A 90 -0.68 -27.20 -5.87
N PHE A 91 -0.54 -25.90 -6.16
CA PHE A 91 -0.71 -25.34 -7.50
C PHE A 91 0.59 -25.25 -8.30
N LYS A 92 1.70 -25.76 -7.75
CA LYS A 92 3.04 -25.75 -8.36
C LYS A 92 3.41 -24.37 -8.94
N PRO A 93 3.40 -23.29 -8.11
CA PRO A 93 3.70 -21.94 -8.59
C PRO A 93 5.15 -21.84 -9.06
N THR A 94 5.38 -21.06 -10.13
CA THR A 94 6.73 -20.66 -10.54
C THR A 94 7.20 -19.48 -9.71
N ASN A 95 6.34 -18.46 -9.61
CA ASN A 95 6.64 -17.19 -8.96
C ASN A 95 5.54 -16.83 -7.97
N VAL A 96 5.92 -16.16 -6.90
CA VAL A 96 5.00 -15.56 -5.91
C VAL A 96 5.41 -14.15 -5.59
N LEU A 97 4.43 -13.26 -5.49
CA LEU A 97 4.61 -11.90 -5.00
C LEU A 97 3.92 -11.79 -3.64
N ILE A 98 4.65 -11.28 -2.65
CA ILE A 98 4.14 -11.05 -1.30
C ILE A 98 3.94 -9.55 -1.11
N HIS A 99 2.76 -9.15 -0.65
CA HIS A 99 2.36 -7.77 -0.52
C HIS A 99 1.66 -7.46 0.81
N ASP A 100 2.03 -6.36 1.44
CA ASP A 100 1.35 -5.83 2.62
C ASP A 100 0.08 -5.07 2.18
N ALA A 101 -1.11 -5.48 2.62
CA ALA A 101 -2.37 -4.78 2.33
C ALA A 101 -2.33 -3.27 2.68
N ALA A 102 -1.48 -2.88 3.61
CA ALA A 102 -1.27 -1.50 4.03
C ALA A 102 -0.51 -0.62 3.04
N ARG A 103 -0.18 -1.08 1.84
CA ARG A 103 0.43 -0.29 0.75
C ARG A 103 -0.50 -0.22 -0.46
N PRO A 104 -1.57 0.59 -0.39
CA PRO A 104 -2.59 0.62 -1.45
C PRO A 104 -2.11 1.21 -2.78
N ASN A 105 -0.98 1.93 -2.80
CA ASN A 105 -0.62 2.82 -3.90
C ASN A 105 0.42 2.28 -4.89
N PHE A 106 0.79 0.99 -4.84
CA PHE A 106 1.64 0.40 -5.87
C PHE A 106 0.99 0.43 -7.25
N SER A 107 1.78 0.52 -8.32
CA SER A 107 1.27 0.54 -9.69
C SER A 107 1.30 -0.85 -10.35
N VAL A 108 0.46 -1.03 -11.39
CA VAL A 108 0.53 -2.21 -12.27
C VAL A 108 1.87 -2.27 -13.02
N LYS A 109 2.48 -1.10 -13.31
CA LYS A 109 3.82 -1.01 -13.91
C LYS A 109 4.88 -1.65 -13.01
N LEU A 110 4.81 -1.42 -11.70
CA LEU A 110 5.70 -2.07 -10.73
C LEU A 110 5.54 -3.59 -10.76
N LEU A 111 4.30 -4.11 -10.78
CA LEU A 111 4.04 -5.56 -10.88
C LEU A 111 4.67 -6.17 -12.13
N LYS A 112 4.49 -5.53 -13.30
CA LYS A 112 5.07 -5.97 -14.57
C LYS A 112 6.59 -5.99 -14.51
N ASN A 113 7.21 -4.96 -13.95
CA ASN A 113 8.66 -4.86 -13.80
C ASN A 113 9.22 -5.95 -12.86
N LEU A 114 8.59 -6.17 -11.71
CA LEU A 114 8.96 -7.23 -10.77
C LEU A 114 8.96 -8.60 -11.44
N ILE A 115 7.88 -8.95 -12.15
CA ILE A 115 7.76 -10.24 -12.84
C ILE A 115 8.77 -10.35 -13.97
N HIS A 116 9.01 -9.27 -14.72
CA HIS A 116 10.00 -9.26 -15.80
C HIS A 116 11.42 -9.53 -15.25
N LYS A 117 11.84 -8.81 -14.23
CA LYS A 117 13.14 -8.99 -13.59
C LYS A 117 13.29 -10.38 -12.95
N LEU A 118 12.19 -10.93 -12.42
CA LEU A 118 12.18 -12.26 -11.81
C LEU A 118 12.41 -13.40 -12.83
N LYS A 119 12.33 -13.15 -14.14
CA LYS A 119 12.70 -14.15 -15.17
C LYS A 119 14.15 -14.60 -15.00
N LYS A 120 15.06 -13.67 -14.70
CA LYS A 120 16.51 -13.90 -14.59
C LYS A 120 17.03 -13.90 -13.14
N ASN A 121 16.17 -13.68 -12.15
CA ASN A 121 16.56 -13.53 -10.74
C ASN A 121 15.69 -14.41 -9.84
N ILE A 122 16.17 -14.73 -8.64
CA ILE A 122 15.44 -15.54 -7.65
C ILE A 122 14.58 -14.69 -6.72
N ALA A 123 15.01 -13.46 -6.45
CA ALA A 123 14.31 -12.47 -5.63
C ALA A 123 14.48 -11.08 -6.24
N VAL A 124 13.38 -10.31 -6.29
CA VAL A 124 13.36 -8.93 -6.79
C VAL A 124 12.58 -8.06 -5.82
N ILE A 125 13.25 -7.07 -5.25
CA ILE A 125 12.74 -6.25 -4.16
C ILE A 125 12.72 -4.78 -4.59
N PRO A 126 11.58 -4.09 -4.52
CA PRO A 126 11.52 -2.66 -4.76
C PRO A 126 11.99 -1.88 -3.53
N TYR A 127 12.71 -0.79 -3.75
CA TYR A 127 13.20 0.08 -2.69
C TYR A 127 13.11 1.56 -3.05
N ILE A 128 13.13 2.40 -2.03
CA ILE A 128 13.37 3.83 -2.14
C ILE A 128 14.48 4.22 -1.16
N TYR A 129 15.12 5.36 -1.39
CA TYR A 129 16.02 5.96 -0.40
C TYR A 129 15.21 6.79 0.60
N SER A 130 15.78 7.01 1.78
CA SER A 130 15.23 7.97 2.74
C SER A 130 15.63 9.39 2.34
N ASN A 131 14.68 10.32 2.42
CA ASN A 131 14.99 11.76 2.31
C ASN A 131 15.61 12.27 3.62
N ASP A 132 15.30 11.63 4.74
CA ASP A 132 15.74 12.03 6.07
C ASP A 132 17.08 11.40 6.44
N SER A 133 17.81 12.03 7.37
CA SER A 133 19.00 11.47 7.99
C SER A 133 18.62 10.25 8.86
N ILE A 134 19.30 9.13 8.65
CA ILE A 134 19.01 7.88 9.37
C ILE A 134 19.99 7.71 10.51
N LYS A 135 19.47 7.49 11.71
CA LYS A 135 20.23 7.13 12.91
C LYS A 135 19.90 5.70 13.30
N TYR A 136 20.91 4.93 13.59
CA TYR A 136 20.77 3.56 14.12
C TYR A 136 21.12 3.56 15.60
N LYS A 137 20.18 3.12 16.43
CA LYS A 137 20.39 2.98 17.87
C LYS A 137 20.65 1.51 18.20
N SER A 138 21.83 1.22 18.76
CA SER A 138 22.18 -0.09 19.28
C SER A 138 22.57 0.07 20.75
N GLN A 139 21.89 -0.64 21.61
CA GLN A 139 22.04 -0.49 23.07
C GLN A 139 21.92 1.00 23.48
N ASN A 140 22.95 1.62 24.03
CA ASN A 140 22.97 3.05 24.44
C ASN A 140 23.75 3.96 23.48
N GLN A 141 24.15 3.45 22.31
CA GLN A 141 24.93 4.21 21.32
C GLN A 141 24.09 4.55 20.09
N LEU A 142 24.37 5.73 19.51
CA LEU A 142 23.77 6.19 18.27
C LEU A 142 24.82 6.20 17.16
N PHE A 143 24.47 5.62 16.02
CA PHE A 143 25.32 5.56 14.85
C PHE A 143 24.64 6.28 13.68
N ASN A 144 25.44 6.96 12.85
CA ASN A 144 24.98 7.52 11.59
C ASN A 144 24.93 6.41 10.53
N LEU A 145 23.81 6.25 9.85
CA LEU A 145 23.73 5.46 8.64
C LEU A 145 23.79 6.39 7.43
N ASN A 146 24.65 6.07 6.47
CA ASN A 146 24.66 6.77 5.20
C ASN A 146 23.32 6.48 4.48
N ARG A 147 22.46 7.50 4.34
CA ARG A 147 21.13 7.36 3.72
C ARG A 147 21.19 6.88 2.27
N ASP A 148 22.27 7.20 1.55
CA ASP A 148 22.46 6.80 0.15
C ASP A 148 22.79 5.30 0.02
N LYS A 149 23.17 4.65 1.12
CA LYS A 149 23.40 3.20 1.22
C LYS A 149 22.27 2.46 1.96
N ALA A 150 21.30 3.17 2.52
CA ALA A 150 20.18 2.60 3.26
C ALA A 150 18.95 2.44 2.35
N LEU A 151 18.60 1.20 2.04
CA LEU A 151 17.48 0.86 1.17
C LEU A 151 16.20 0.65 2.00
N LEU A 152 15.20 1.50 1.82
CA LEU A 152 13.88 1.32 2.42
C LEU A 152 13.06 0.40 1.51
N THR A 153 12.99 -0.88 1.86
CA THR A 153 12.29 -1.89 1.05
C THR A 153 10.78 -1.71 1.07
N GLN A 154 10.17 -1.91 -0.08
CA GLN A 154 8.73 -1.85 -0.26
C GLN A 154 8.17 -3.23 -0.62
N THR A 155 6.84 -3.35 -0.61
CA THR A 155 6.13 -4.48 -1.20
C THR A 155 5.20 -3.97 -2.32
N PRO A 156 4.90 -4.76 -3.35
CA PRO A 156 5.10 -6.22 -3.50
C PRO A 156 6.58 -6.61 -3.68
N GLN A 157 6.99 -7.69 -3.02
CA GLN A 157 8.29 -8.34 -3.21
C GLN A 157 8.09 -9.62 -4.03
N ALA A 158 8.92 -9.86 -5.02
CA ALA A 158 8.76 -10.96 -5.96
C ALA A 158 9.84 -12.03 -5.79
N PHE A 159 9.44 -13.30 -5.78
CA PHE A 159 10.32 -14.42 -5.50
C PHE A 159 10.04 -15.62 -6.41
N LYS A 160 11.07 -16.41 -6.70
CA LYS A 160 10.88 -17.79 -7.14
C LYS A 160 10.25 -18.57 -5.98
N PHE A 161 9.14 -19.21 -6.25
CA PHE A 161 8.36 -19.88 -5.22
C PHE A 161 9.16 -20.94 -4.46
N LYS A 162 9.91 -21.77 -5.18
CA LYS A 162 10.71 -22.87 -4.59
C LYS A 162 11.67 -22.35 -3.54
N ASP A 163 12.38 -21.28 -3.87
CA ASP A 163 13.40 -20.69 -2.99
C ASP A 163 12.77 -20.03 -1.75
N LEU A 164 11.73 -19.22 -1.95
CA LEU A 164 11.03 -18.59 -0.82
C LEU A 164 10.39 -19.65 0.09
N TYR A 165 9.74 -20.67 -0.48
CA TYR A 165 9.14 -21.75 0.32
C TYR A 165 10.18 -22.51 1.15
N LYS A 166 11.34 -22.85 0.58
CA LYS A 166 12.45 -23.50 1.25
C LYS A 166 12.94 -22.67 2.45
N LEU A 167 13.17 -21.36 2.24
CA LEU A 167 13.65 -20.46 3.27
C LEU A 167 12.60 -20.23 4.36
N SER A 168 11.35 -19.98 3.98
CA SER A 168 10.26 -19.73 4.93
C SER A 168 9.90 -20.95 5.78
N SER A 169 10.28 -22.16 5.37
CA SER A 169 10.01 -23.40 6.12
C SER A 169 11.03 -23.65 7.23
N LYS A 170 12.15 -22.93 7.25
CA LYS A 170 13.10 -22.94 8.37
C LYS A 170 12.51 -22.14 9.53
N LYS A 171 12.65 -22.61 10.77
CA LYS A 171 12.25 -21.85 11.97
C LYS A 171 13.11 -20.59 12.08
N ILE A 172 12.60 -19.44 11.65
CA ILE A 172 13.25 -18.14 11.81
C ILE A 172 12.33 -17.24 12.63
N THR A 173 12.85 -16.68 13.71
CA THR A 173 12.13 -15.77 14.61
C THR A 173 12.10 -14.38 14.02
N LYS A 174 10.93 -13.73 14.08
CA LYS A 174 10.66 -12.31 13.76
C LYS A 174 11.33 -11.76 12.50
N ILE A 175 10.72 -12.01 11.36
CA ILE A 175 11.15 -11.48 10.06
C ILE A 175 10.34 -10.23 9.72
N GLY A 176 11.01 -9.14 9.39
CA GLY A 176 10.37 -7.89 8.96
C GLY A 176 9.67 -8.02 7.60
N ASP A 177 10.36 -8.65 6.65
CA ASP A 177 9.87 -8.97 5.31
C ASP A 177 10.56 -10.23 4.75
N GLU A 178 10.12 -10.71 3.59
CA GLU A 178 10.69 -11.93 2.97
C GLU A 178 12.11 -11.72 2.43
N ALA A 179 12.49 -10.48 2.11
CA ALA A 179 13.86 -10.17 1.68
C ALA A 179 14.89 -10.52 2.75
N THR A 180 14.54 -10.33 4.04
CA THR A 180 15.38 -10.70 5.18
C THR A 180 15.81 -12.16 5.13
N LEU A 181 14.91 -13.09 4.76
CA LEU A 181 15.24 -14.52 4.62
C LEU A 181 16.35 -14.78 3.61
N PHE A 182 16.33 -14.06 2.50
CA PHE A 182 17.32 -14.22 1.44
C PHE A 182 18.65 -13.63 1.85
N ILE A 183 18.65 -12.46 2.51
CA ILE A 183 19.87 -11.80 3.01
C ILE A 183 20.59 -12.68 4.05
N GLU A 184 19.85 -13.14 5.07
CA GLU A 184 20.41 -13.97 6.15
C GLU A 184 20.91 -15.35 5.68
N ASN A 185 20.44 -15.83 4.54
CA ASN A 185 20.92 -17.07 3.95
C ASN A 185 21.86 -16.86 2.76
N ASN A 186 22.41 -15.64 2.57
CA ASN A 186 23.38 -15.29 1.52
C ASN A 186 22.87 -15.53 0.07
N TYR A 187 21.55 -15.43 -0.15
CA TYR A 187 21.01 -15.50 -1.49
C TYR A 187 21.10 -14.15 -2.19
N LYS A 188 21.43 -14.16 -3.47
CA LYS A 188 21.48 -12.94 -4.29
C LYS A 188 20.10 -12.34 -4.46
N ILE A 189 19.96 -11.07 -4.10
CA ILE A 189 18.75 -10.26 -4.30
C ILE A 189 19.01 -9.22 -5.38
N THR A 190 18.02 -9.01 -6.24
CA THR A 190 18.01 -7.89 -7.18
C THR A 190 17.11 -6.79 -6.64
N PHE A 191 17.69 -5.65 -6.35
CA PHE A 191 16.96 -4.45 -5.96
C PHE A 191 16.56 -3.65 -7.20
N ILE A 192 15.32 -3.11 -7.22
CA ILE A 192 14.82 -2.23 -8.27
C ILE A 192 14.25 -0.96 -7.65
N LYS A 193 14.27 0.15 -8.39
CA LYS A 193 13.64 1.39 -7.93
C LYS A 193 12.15 1.16 -7.71
N GLY A 194 11.70 1.45 -6.49
CA GLY A 194 10.30 1.40 -6.08
C GLY A 194 9.55 2.70 -6.44
N GLU A 195 8.46 2.96 -5.74
CA GLU A 195 7.58 4.09 -6.00
C GLU A 195 7.37 4.91 -4.73
N THR A 196 7.67 6.20 -4.75
CA THR A 196 7.50 7.10 -3.59
C THR A 196 6.05 7.15 -3.12
N LYS A 197 5.08 7.06 -4.04
CA LYS A 197 3.64 7.00 -3.72
C LYS A 197 3.23 5.68 -3.04
N ASN A 198 4.04 4.63 -3.11
CA ASN A 198 3.76 3.31 -2.52
C ASN A 198 4.13 3.27 -1.02
N ASN A 199 3.73 4.30 -0.28
CA ASN A 199 3.95 4.40 1.15
C ASN A 199 3.11 3.38 1.92
N LYS A 200 3.61 2.95 3.07
CA LYS A 200 2.91 2.05 3.98
C LYS A 200 2.07 2.86 4.95
N ILE A 201 0.76 2.77 4.86
CA ILE A 201 -0.16 3.31 5.85
C ILE A 201 0.11 2.61 7.19
N THR A 202 0.55 3.37 8.17
CA THR A 202 0.99 2.85 9.48
C THR A 202 0.23 3.51 10.61
N TYR A 203 0.10 4.83 10.56
CA TYR A 203 -0.59 5.69 11.52
C TYR A 203 -1.91 6.17 10.94
N PHE A 204 -2.80 6.65 11.78
CA PHE A 204 -4.11 7.18 11.38
C PHE A 204 -3.96 8.41 10.48
N ASN A 205 -3.04 9.30 10.81
CA ASN A 205 -2.75 10.51 10.03
C ASN A 205 -2.31 10.22 8.58
N ASP A 206 -1.73 9.05 8.31
CA ASP A 206 -1.37 8.67 6.92
C ASP A 206 -2.59 8.58 5.98
N VAL A 207 -3.80 8.41 6.57
CA VAL A 207 -5.07 8.37 5.82
C VAL A 207 -5.70 9.77 5.76
N GLU A 208 -5.67 10.54 6.84
CA GLU A 208 -6.30 11.87 6.91
C GLU A 208 -5.67 12.85 5.94
N LEU A 209 -4.36 12.85 5.79
CA LEU A 209 -3.62 13.70 4.84
C LEU A 209 -4.04 13.51 3.38
N THR A 210 -4.82 12.48 3.07
CA THR A 210 -5.29 12.19 1.71
C THR A 210 -6.76 12.57 1.47
N LYS A 211 -7.46 13.03 2.50
CA LYS A 211 -8.84 13.50 2.37
C LYS A 211 -8.82 14.90 1.77
N VAL A 212 -9.32 15.01 0.56
CA VAL A 212 -9.58 16.28 -0.13
C VAL A 212 -11.09 16.43 -0.20
N SER A 213 -11.61 17.52 0.33
CA SER A 213 -13.03 17.87 0.23
C SER A 213 -13.19 19.00 -0.78
N PHE A 214 -14.17 18.91 -1.65
CA PHE A 214 -14.56 19.94 -2.58
C PHE A 214 -15.97 20.42 -2.21
N GLY A 215 -16.19 21.71 -2.32
CA GLY A 215 -17.50 22.32 -2.24
C GLY A 215 -17.72 23.20 -3.46
N ILE A 216 -18.92 23.18 -4.00
CA ILE A 216 -19.38 24.13 -5.01
C ILE A 216 -20.49 24.93 -4.35
N GLY A 217 -20.31 26.25 -4.30
CA GLY A 217 -21.35 27.19 -3.94
C GLY A 217 -21.86 27.89 -5.20
N PHE A 218 -23.14 28.13 -5.24
CA PHE A 218 -23.77 28.90 -6.28
C PHE A 218 -24.69 29.93 -5.64
N ASP A 219 -24.56 31.17 -6.05
CA ASP A 219 -25.40 32.26 -5.58
C ASP A 219 -25.71 33.23 -6.71
N ILE A 220 -26.89 33.90 -6.68
CA ILE A 220 -27.33 34.83 -7.68
C ILE A 220 -27.77 36.11 -7.01
N HIS A 221 -27.10 37.19 -7.35
CA HIS A 221 -27.46 38.52 -6.90
C HIS A 221 -27.82 39.44 -8.09
N ARG A 222 -28.86 40.27 -7.91
CA ARG A 222 -29.23 41.29 -8.89
C ARG A 222 -28.19 42.39 -8.91
N LEU A 223 -27.78 42.82 -10.10
CA LEU A 223 -26.94 44.00 -10.27
C LEU A 223 -27.81 45.26 -10.23
N VAL A 224 -27.44 46.24 -9.40
CA VAL A 224 -28.11 47.53 -9.25
C VAL A 224 -27.15 48.69 -9.50
N LYS A 225 -27.62 49.74 -10.16
CA LYS A 225 -26.84 50.94 -10.41
C LYS A 225 -26.45 51.65 -9.08
N ASN A 226 -25.38 52.42 -9.15
CA ASN A 226 -24.86 53.20 -8.03
C ASN A 226 -24.37 52.41 -6.80
N LYS A 227 -24.17 51.12 -6.93
CA LYS A 227 -23.42 50.31 -5.96
C LYS A 227 -22.06 49.90 -6.52
N LYS A 228 -21.09 49.80 -5.60
CA LYS A 228 -19.74 49.24 -5.94
C LYS A 228 -19.85 47.73 -6.07
N LEU A 229 -19.14 47.16 -7.03
CA LEU A 229 -19.04 45.71 -7.19
C LEU A 229 -17.82 45.19 -6.40
N TYR A 230 -18.07 44.24 -5.54
CA TYR A 230 -17.03 43.44 -4.86
C TYR A 230 -17.24 41.96 -5.21
N LEU A 231 -16.17 41.23 -5.49
CA LEU A 231 -16.18 39.78 -5.70
C LEU A 231 -14.98 39.16 -4.92
N GLY A 232 -15.27 38.31 -3.96
CA GLY A 232 -14.24 37.70 -3.10
C GLY A 232 -13.37 38.74 -2.37
N GLY A 233 -13.99 39.82 -1.86
CA GLY A 233 -13.30 40.92 -1.18
C GLY A 233 -12.52 41.88 -2.10
N THR A 234 -12.51 41.65 -3.42
CA THR A 234 -11.80 42.52 -4.39
C THR A 234 -12.79 43.46 -5.09
N LYS A 235 -12.50 44.79 -5.08
CA LYS A 235 -13.29 45.78 -5.76
C LYS A 235 -13.08 45.69 -7.28
N ILE A 236 -14.18 45.50 -8.02
CA ILE A 236 -14.18 45.45 -9.49
C ILE A 236 -14.65 46.80 -10.02
N PRO A 237 -13.94 47.45 -10.96
CA PRO A 237 -14.37 48.68 -11.57
C PRO A 237 -15.51 48.40 -12.56
N PHE A 238 -16.77 48.54 -12.05
CA PHE A 238 -17.97 48.34 -12.82
C PHE A 238 -19.04 49.35 -12.41
N HIS A 239 -19.96 49.65 -13.31
CA HIS A 239 -20.99 50.71 -13.13
C HIS A 239 -22.16 50.29 -12.23
N SER A 240 -22.23 49.02 -11.85
CA SER A 240 -23.28 48.45 -10.99
C SER A 240 -22.65 47.49 -9.97
N GLY A 241 -23.29 47.31 -8.82
CA GLY A 241 -22.88 46.37 -7.80
C GLY A 241 -23.98 45.40 -7.41
N LEU A 242 -23.65 44.35 -6.66
CA LEU A 242 -24.60 43.33 -6.21
C LEU A 242 -25.60 43.90 -5.19
N GLN A 243 -26.87 43.54 -5.38
CA GLN A 243 -27.92 43.77 -4.40
C GLN A 243 -27.94 42.58 -3.44
N GLY A 244 -27.30 42.71 -2.33
CA GLY A 244 -27.26 41.72 -1.25
C GLY A 244 -27.05 42.38 0.08
N HIS A 245 -27.19 41.64 1.17
CA HIS A 245 -26.86 42.08 2.54
C HIS A 245 -25.43 41.70 2.85
N SER A 246 -25.22 40.66 3.68
CA SER A 246 -23.90 40.22 4.10
C SER A 246 -23.23 39.21 3.15
N ASP A 247 -23.96 38.73 2.18
CA ASP A 247 -23.62 37.70 1.21
C ASP A 247 -23.43 38.21 -0.23
N GLY A 248 -23.47 39.54 -0.40
CA GLY A 248 -23.43 40.22 -1.71
C GLY A 248 -22.04 40.72 -2.13
N ASP A 249 -20.95 40.17 -1.65
CA ASP A 249 -19.57 40.53 -1.99
C ASP A 249 -18.77 39.34 -2.52
#